data_ca33790fe3593c44aa229521e474be8e
#
_entry.id   ca33790fe3593c44aa229521e474be8e
#
_cell.length_a   1.000
_cell.length_b   1.000
_cell.length_c   1.000
_cell.angle_alpha   90.00
_cell.angle_beta   90.00
_cell.angle_gamma   90.00
#
_symmetry.space_group_name_H-M   'P 1'
#
loop_
_entity.id
_entity.type
_entity.pdbx_description
1 polymer ?
#
loop_
_entity_poly.entity_id
_entity_poly.type
_entity_poly.pdbx_seq_one_letter_code
_entity_poly.pdbx_strand_id
1 'polypeptide(L)'
;MLVKLKSFYRTFFPARQLLIRQNGEVKHLILAPWVQLTTLLVVLTALVWLSVSTLQIISQADKMSQIEQTQLSKQQEWQKQYQQQQAIYTKQLEQLAVLEQKQALLQSMIESLPESMNKPALNNEAEPILLPIQENADEFHAPLEDEQLPAQAKQYESASMRITRLNKNYDYTFNFLDQQIKQRHEEIIAMLEGAGLDSALARSSVAEDTDTAQGGPLDLFDESKIPSQFLAIADKLLALNNLENLLSELPQTLPAADYYISSSYGLRKDPMNGRRAFHKGVDLAGWHKTEIFAPADGTVLRAGRNGGYGNFIELQHKNGFVTRFGHLNKIKVKKGQTVTKDDVIGLMGSTGRSTSTHLHYEVLVNGKHVNPVKITKALSRVR
;
A
#
# COMPACT_ATOMS: atom_id res chain seq x y z
N MET A 1 -24.57 -101.02 -28.54
CA MET A 1 -24.38 -99.61 -28.92
C MET A 1 -23.64 -99.42 -30.25
N LEU A 2 -22.54 -100.14 -30.47
CA LEU A 2 -21.73 -100.11 -31.72
C LEU A 2 -22.45 -100.47 -33.01
N VAL A 3 -23.42 -101.46 -32.99
CA VAL A 3 -24.18 -101.88 -34.19
C VAL A 3 -25.15 -100.78 -34.65
N LYS A 4 -25.81 -100.06 -33.72
CA LYS A 4 -26.67 -98.89 -34.09
C LYS A 4 -25.91 -97.73 -34.64
N LEU A 5 -24.67 -97.48 -34.17
CA LEU A 5 -23.80 -96.43 -34.66
C LEU A 5 -23.31 -96.76 -36.09
N LYS A 6 -23.01 -98.00 -36.39
CA LYS A 6 -22.55 -98.40 -37.71
C LYS A 6 -23.74 -98.39 -38.76
N SER A 7 -24.93 -98.62 -38.36
CA SER A 7 -26.10 -98.49 -39.18
C SER A 7 -26.43 -97.05 -39.48
N PHE A 8 -26.39 -96.12 -38.46
CA PHE A 8 -26.57 -94.67 -38.58
C PHE A 8 -25.52 -94.06 -39.52
N TYR A 9 -24.27 -94.45 -39.34
CA TYR A 9 -23.18 -93.98 -40.15
C TYR A 9 -23.34 -94.31 -41.63
N ARG A 10 -23.77 -95.57 -41.99
CA ARG A 10 -24.03 -95.98 -43.39
C ARG A 10 -25.24 -95.32 -44.01
N THR A 11 -26.25 -94.94 -43.21
CA THR A 11 -27.47 -94.28 -43.70
C THR A 11 -27.21 -92.79 -44.01
N PHE A 12 -26.42 -92.09 -43.20
CA PHE A 12 -26.11 -90.65 -43.42
C PHE A 12 -24.93 -90.39 -44.39
N PHE A 13 -23.94 -91.28 -44.41
CA PHE A 13 -22.79 -91.20 -45.27
C PHE A 13 -22.70 -92.41 -46.23
N PRO A 14 -23.63 -92.54 -47.22
CA PRO A 14 -23.49 -93.56 -48.22
C PRO A 14 -22.31 -93.31 -49.16
N ALA A 15 -21.70 -94.37 -49.71
CA ALA A 15 -20.69 -94.22 -50.73
C ALA A 15 -21.25 -93.47 -51.97
N ARG A 16 -20.81 -92.31 -52.21
CA ARG A 16 -21.27 -91.49 -53.37
C ARG A 16 -20.22 -91.52 -54.47
N GLN A 17 -20.72 -91.68 -55.72
CA GLN A 17 -19.90 -91.58 -56.91
C GLN A 17 -20.03 -90.19 -57.50
N LEU A 18 -18.96 -89.46 -57.58
CA LEU A 18 -18.89 -88.16 -58.27
C LEU A 18 -18.35 -88.38 -59.66
N LEU A 19 -19.14 -88.04 -60.66
CA LEU A 19 -18.75 -88.04 -62.05
C LEU A 19 -18.19 -86.73 -62.40
N ILE A 20 -16.85 -86.64 -62.59
CA ILE A 20 -16.17 -85.43 -62.98
C ILE A 20 -15.83 -85.54 -64.49
N ARG A 21 -16.37 -84.68 -65.31
CA ARG A 21 -16.11 -84.65 -66.74
C ARG A 21 -15.01 -83.58 -66.97
N GLN A 22 -13.86 -84.05 -67.41
CA GLN A 22 -12.72 -83.17 -67.76
C GLN A 22 -12.19 -83.63 -69.13
N ASN A 23 -12.05 -82.71 -70.07
CA ASN A 23 -11.55 -82.97 -71.46
C ASN A 23 -12.16 -84.09 -72.22
N GLY A 24 -13.51 -84.34 -72.05
CA GLY A 24 -14.24 -85.35 -72.81
C GLY A 24 -14.22 -86.73 -72.12
N GLU A 25 -13.43 -86.98 -71.11
CA GLU A 25 -13.40 -88.21 -70.35
C GLU A 25 -14.20 -88.09 -69.05
N VAL A 26 -14.89 -89.12 -68.68
CA VAL A 26 -15.65 -89.19 -67.42
C VAL A 26 -14.80 -90.00 -66.40
N LYS A 27 -14.31 -89.31 -65.37
CA LYS A 27 -13.61 -90.01 -64.28
C LYS A 27 -14.58 -90.22 -63.11
N HIS A 28 -14.63 -91.42 -62.61
CA HIS A 28 -15.41 -91.80 -61.45
C HIS A 28 -14.57 -91.63 -60.17
N LEU A 29 -14.97 -90.72 -59.31
CA LEU A 29 -14.39 -90.56 -57.99
C LEU A 29 -15.31 -91.14 -56.94
N ILE A 30 -14.95 -92.23 -56.28
CA ILE A 30 -15.74 -92.85 -55.22
C ILE A 30 -15.41 -92.13 -53.91
N LEU A 31 -16.36 -91.34 -53.39
CA LEU A 31 -16.23 -90.70 -52.10
C LEU A 31 -16.58 -91.72 -50.99
N ALA A 32 -15.56 -92.29 -50.41
CA ALA A 32 -15.73 -93.21 -49.28
C ALA A 32 -16.42 -92.50 -48.07
N PRO A 33 -17.30 -93.24 -47.36
CA PRO A 33 -17.98 -92.61 -46.19
C PRO A 33 -17.10 -91.93 -45.15
N TRP A 34 -15.92 -92.44 -44.91
CA TRP A 34 -14.95 -91.83 -43.99
C TRP A 34 -14.42 -90.47 -44.47
N VAL A 35 -14.22 -90.30 -45.79
CA VAL A 35 -13.82 -89.07 -46.38
C VAL A 35 -14.88 -87.96 -46.22
N GLN A 36 -16.20 -88.35 -46.40
CA GLN A 36 -17.30 -87.39 -46.19
C GLN A 36 -17.40 -86.98 -44.71
N LEU A 37 -17.20 -87.89 -43.76
CA LEU A 37 -17.21 -87.56 -42.34
C LEU A 37 -16.01 -86.67 -41.95
N THR A 38 -14.78 -86.94 -42.43
CA THR A 38 -13.64 -86.15 -42.16
C THR A 38 -13.74 -84.72 -42.74
N THR A 39 -14.24 -84.61 -43.98
CA THR A 39 -14.44 -83.26 -44.57
C THR A 39 -15.52 -82.47 -43.81
N LEU A 40 -16.62 -83.13 -43.39
CA LEU A 40 -17.61 -82.45 -42.54
C LEU A 40 -17.02 -81.96 -41.22
N LEU A 41 -16.23 -82.86 -40.55
CA LEU A 41 -15.58 -82.51 -39.29
C LEU A 41 -14.65 -81.37 -39.47
N VAL A 42 -13.78 -81.33 -40.53
CA VAL A 42 -12.90 -80.23 -40.86
C VAL A 42 -13.64 -78.94 -41.10
N VAL A 43 -14.78 -79.00 -41.85
CA VAL A 43 -15.62 -77.80 -42.07
C VAL A 43 -16.21 -77.27 -40.75
N LEU A 44 -16.77 -78.23 -39.93
CA LEU A 44 -17.31 -77.83 -38.62
C LEU A 44 -16.26 -77.21 -37.68
N THR A 45 -15.05 -77.79 -37.59
CA THR A 45 -13.99 -77.26 -36.78
C THR A 45 -13.46 -75.89 -37.30
N ALA A 46 -13.43 -75.74 -38.62
CA ALA A 46 -13.10 -74.44 -39.23
C ALA A 46 -14.17 -73.35 -38.91
N LEU A 47 -15.50 -73.75 -38.97
CA LEU A 47 -16.53 -72.78 -38.63
C LEU A 47 -16.53 -72.39 -37.13
N VAL A 48 -16.29 -73.40 -36.25
CA VAL A 48 -16.15 -73.12 -34.80
C VAL A 48 -14.95 -72.21 -34.56
N TRP A 49 -13.80 -72.48 -35.19
CA TRP A 49 -12.61 -71.68 -35.07
C TRP A 49 -12.83 -70.26 -35.57
N LEU A 50 -13.50 -70.10 -36.71
CA LEU A 50 -13.83 -68.80 -37.29
C LEU A 50 -14.76 -68.01 -36.35
N SER A 51 -15.79 -68.67 -35.76
CA SER A 51 -16.71 -68.07 -34.81
C SER A 51 -16.01 -67.59 -33.53
N VAL A 52 -15.11 -68.39 -32.97
CA VAL A 52 -14.31 -68.04 -31.79
C VAL A 52 -13.36 -66.90 -32.11
N SER A 53 -12.69 -66.94 -33.26
CA SER A 53 -11.77 -65.89 -33.71
C SER A 53 -12.48 -64.56 -33.89
N THR A 54 -13.68 -64.56 -34.52
CA THR A 54 -14.46 -63.30 -34.70
C THR A 54 -14.94 -62.75 -33.36
N LEU A 55 -15.40 -63.60 -32.42
CA LEU A 55 -15.77 -63.14 -31.09
C LEU A 55 -14.61 -62.56 -30.30
N GLN A 56 -13.40 -63.13 -30.43
CA GLN A 56 -12.18 -62.57 -29.81
C GLN A 56 -11.84 -61.24 -30.39
N ILE A 57 -11.88 -61.03 -31.70
CA ILE A 57 -11.60 -59.77 -32.35
C ILE A 57 -12.56 -58.66 -31.88
N ILE A 58 -13.89 -58.99 -31.83
CA ILE A 58 -14.89 -58.04 -31.33
C ILE A 58 -14.65 -57.69 -29.86
N SER A 59 -14.37 -58.67 -29.00
CA SER A 59 -14.07 -58.42 -27.59
C SER A 59 -12.80 -57.60 -27.37
N GLN A 60 -11.78 -57.79 -28.22
CA GLN A 60 -10.55 -56.95 -28.16
C GLN A 60 -10.82 -55.51 -28.63
N ALA A 61 -11.64 -55.35 -29.69
CA ALA A 61 -12.02 -54.02 -30.18
C ALA A 61 -12.81 -53.22 -29.10
N ASP A 62 -13.76 -53.90 -28.42
CA ASP A 62 -14.53 -53.27 -27.33
C ASP A 62 -13.63 -52.84 -26.14
N LYS A 63 -12.69 -53.70 -25.76
CA LYS A 63 -11.70 -53.38 -24.69
C LYS A 63 -10.81 -52.21 -25.10
N MET A 64 -10.37 -52.17 -26.34
CA MET A 64 -9.53 -51.11 -26.86
C MET A 64 -10.26 -49.77 -26.88
N SER A 65 -11.54 -49.75 -27.32
CA SER A 65 -12.37 -48.54 -27.29
C SER A 65 -12.64 -48.02 -25.87
N GLN A 66 -12.85 -48.94 -24.88
CA GLN A 66 -13.00 -48.57 -23.49
C GLN A 66 -11.71 -47.95 -22.89
N ILE A 67 -10.54 -48.53 -23.22
CA ILE A 67 -9.24 -47.99 -22.78
C ILE A 67 -9.01 -46.59 -23.38
N GLU A 68 -9.29 -46.43 -24.67
CA GLU A 68 -9.15 -45.15 -25.38
C GLU A 68 -10.06 -44.07 -24.77
N GLN A 69 -11.36 -44.41 -24.54
CA GLN A 69 -12.29 -43.50 -23.86
C GLN A 69 -11.83 -43.13 -22.43
N THR A 70 -11.29 -44.09 -21.69
CA THR A 70 -10.77 -43.85 -20.34
C THR A 70 -9.53 -42.98 -20.35
N GLN A 71 -8.66 -43.16 -21.31
CA GLN A 71 -7.47 -42.29 -21.46
C GLN A 71 -7.87 -40.86 -21.89
N LEU A 72 -8.80 -40.73 -22.83
CA LEU A 72 -9.32 -39.45 -23.26
C LEU A 72 -9.98 -38.67 -22.12
N SER A 73 -10.81 -39.34 -21.32
CA SER A 73 -11.46 -38.73 -20.15
C SER A 73 -10.43 -38.28 -19.10
N LYS A 74 -9.42 -39.10 -18.79
CA LYS A 74 -8.33 -38.76 -17.88
C LYS A 74 -7.52 -37.57 -18.40
N GLN A 75 -7.24 -37.53 -19.69
CA GLN A 75 -6.52 -36.40 -20.31
C GLN A 75 -7.31 -35.10 -20.24
N GLN A 76 -8.63 -35.15 -20.48
CA GLN A 76 -9.52 -33.99 -20.35
C GLN A 76 -9.61 -33.51 -18.89
N GLU A 77 -9.71 -34.43 -17.95
CA GLU A 77 -9.75 -34.12 -16.52
C GLU A 77 -8.44 -33.49 -16.05
N TRP A 78 -7.30 -34.02 -16.50
CA TRP A 78 -5.98 -33.45 -16.22
C TRP A 78 -5.80 -32.06 -16.82
N GLN A 79 -6.21 -31.84 -18.09
CA GLN A 79 -6.19 -30.51 -18.71
C GLN A 79 -7.05 -29.52 -17.93
N LYS A 80 -8.23 -29.90 -17.48
CA LYS A 80 -9.13 -29.07 -16.67
C LYS A 80 -8.49 -28.70 -15.33
N GLN A 81 -7.89 -29.64 -14.65
CA GLN A 81 -7.17 -29.40 -13.39
C GLN A 81 -5.98 -28.48 -13.59
N TYR A 82 -5.20 -28.68 -14.64
CA TYR A 82 -4.06 -27.82 -15.00
C TYR A 82 -4.50 -26.37 -15.29
N GLN A 83 -5.56 -26.18 -16.07
CA GLN A 83 -6.11 -24.86 -16.34
C GLN A 83 -6.62 -24.16 -15.06
N GLN A 84 -7.30 -24.90 -14.19
CA GLN A 84 -7.75 -24.37 -12.91
C GLN A 84 -6.56 -23.94 -12.03
N GLN A 85 -5.52 -24.73 -12.01
CA GLN A 85 -4.30 -24.45 -11.23
C GLN A 85 -3.57 -23.23 -11.79
N GLN A 86 -3.44 -23.10 -13.10
CA GLN A 86 -2.88 -21.91 -13.74
C GLN A 86 -3.71 -20.64 -13.43
N ALA A 87 -5.03 -20.74 -13.47
CA ALA A 87 -5.91 -19.61 -13.14
C ALA A 87 -5.75 -19.15 -11.66
N ILE A 88 -5.56 -20.09 -10.74
CA ILE A 88 -5.28 -19.78 -9.33
C ILE A 88 -3.92 -19.09 -9.21
N TYR A 89 -2.91 -19.59 -9.90
CA TYR A 89 -1.55 -19.03 -9.86
C TYR A 89 -1.50 -17.60 -10.42
N THR A 90 -2.12 -17.37 -11.59
CA THR A 90 -2.18 -16.02 -12.18
C THR A 90 -2.90 -15.04 -11.24
N LYS A 91 -4.00 -15.46 -10.59
CA LYS A 91 -4.70 -14.65 -9.60
C LYS A 91 -3.82 -14.33 -8.38
N GLN A 92 -3.02 -15.29 -7.91
CA GLN A 92 -2.09 -15.05 -6.80
C GLN A 92 -0.97 -14.07 -7.17
N LEU A 93 -0.43 -14.16 -8.40
CA LEU A 93 0.55 -13.21 -8.89
C LEU A 93 -0.02 -11.79 -9.00
N GLU A 94 -1.25 -11.67 -9.49
CA GLU A 94 -1.96 -10.38 -9.55
C GLU A 94 -2.16 -9.79 -8.14
N GLN A 95 -2.59 -10.59 -7.18
CA GLN A 95 -2.71 -10.17 -5.79
C GLN A 95 -1.38 -9.74 -5.18
N LEU A 96 -0.30 -10.45 -5.49
CA LEU A 96 1.04 -10.10 -5.02
C LEU A 96 1.49 -8.74 -5.59
N ALA A 97 1.31 -8.52 -6.89
CA ALA A 97 1.65 -7.25 -7.54
C ALA A 97 0.88 -6.06 -6.93
N VAL A 98 -0.43 -6.25 -6.65
CA VAL A 98 -1.24 -5.23 -5.97
C VAL A 98 -0.73 -4.94 -4.56
N LEU A 99 -0.31 -5.97 -3.82
CA LEU A 99 0.25 -5.80 -2.46
C LEU A 99 1.60 -5.10 -2.47
N GLU A 100 2.47 -5.42 -3.44
CA GLU A 100 3.75 -4.73 -3.61
C GLU A 100 3.55 -3.25 -3.96
N GLN A 101 2.59 -2.94 -4.82
CA GLN A 101 2.23 -1.55 -5.13
C GLN A 101 1.71 -0.81 -3.89
N LYS A 102 0.84 -1.43 -3.09
CA LYS A 102 0.35 -0.87 -1.82
C LYS A 102 1.49 -0.62 -0.83
N GLN A 103 2.44 -1.54 -0.74
CA GLN A 103 3.60 -1.41 0.14
C GLN A 103 4.51 -0.26 -0.30
N ALA A 104 4.78 -0.11 -1.60
CA ALA A 104 5.54 1.02 -2.14
C ALA A 104 4.86 2.36 -1.83
N LEU A 105 3.54 2.43 -1.93
CA LEU A 105 2.78 3.63 -1.61
C LEU A 105 2.84 3.96 -0.11
N LEU A 106 2.72 2.97 0.78
CA LEU A 106 2.93 3.17 2.22
C LEU A 106 4.35 3.64 2.54
N GLN A 107 5.35 3.09 1.86
CA GLN A 107 6.74 3.51 2.03
C GLN A 107 6.90 5.00 1.70
N SER A 108 6.38 5.46 0.57
CA SER A 108 6.44 6.88 0.18
C SER A 108 5.72 7.79 1.18
N MET A 109 4.59 7.33 1.76
CA MET A 109 3.87 8.07 2.81
C MET A 109 4.70 8.17 4.11
N ILE A 110 5.38 7.08 4.51
CA ILE A 110 6.25 7.09 5.69
C ILE A 110 7.45 8.02 5.48
N GLU A 111 8.01 8.06 4.27
CA GLU A 111 9.10 8.97 3.93
C GLU A 111 8.67 10.45 3.99
N SER A 112 7.42 10.74 3.67
CA SER A 112 6.83 12.08 3.73
C SER A 112 6.38 12.52 5.13
N LEU A 113 6.49 11.64 6.16
CA LEU A 113 6.18 12.00 7.54
C LEU A 113 7.11 13.10 8.06
N PRO A 114 6.57 14.06 8.85
CA PRO A 114 7.40 15.05 9.56
C PRO A 114 8.49 14.40 10.42
N GLU A 115 9.64 15.05 10.55
CA GLU A 115 10.75 14.57 11.39
C GLU A 115 10.38 14.45 12.87
N SER A 116 9.34 15.17 13.30
CA SER A 116 8.78 15.11 14.66
C SER A 116 8.12 13.78 14.99
N MET A 117 7.84 12.94 13.99
CA MET A 117 7.16 11.66 14.16
C MET A 117 8.13 10.49 14.13
N ASN A 118 7.87 9.48 14.99
CA ASN A 118 8.58 8.21 14.94
C ASN A 118 8.20 7.47 13.66
N LYS A 119 9.18 7.29 12.77
CA LYS A 119 8.97 6.48 11.56
C LYS A 119 8.89 5.00 11.95
N PRO A 120 7.85 4.27 11.52
CA PRO A 120 7.79 2.85 11.77
C PRO A 120 8.96 2.15 11.07
N ALA A 121 9.66 1.28 11.78
CA ALA A 121 10.61 0.38 11.16
C ALA A 121 9.82 -0.60 10.28
N LEU A 122 9.84 -0.38 8.97
CA LEU A 122 9.40 -1.39 8.03
C LEU A 122 10.41 -2.54 8.12
N ASN A 123 9.97 -3.66 8.69
CA ASN A 123 10.74 -4.89 8.61
C ASN A 123 10.81 -5.32 7.14
N ASN A 124 11.80 -4.78 6.44
CA ASN A 124 12.18 -5.15 5.08
C ASN A 124 12.85 -6.54 5.03
N GLU A 125 12.54 -7.45 5.97
CA GLU A 125 12.92 -8.85 5.86
C GLU A 125 12.11 -9.61 4.78
N ALA A 126 11.52 -8.91 3.83
CA ALA A 126 11.20 -9.48 2.56
C ALA A 126 12.45 -9.34 1.69
N GLU A 127 13.39 -10.29 1.78
CA GLU A 127 14.29 -10.55 0.65
C GLU A 127 13.44 -10.49 -0.62
N PRO A 128 13.86 -9.74 -1.66
CA PRO A 128 13.23 -9.83 -2.95
C PRO A 128 13.41 -11.27 -3.41
N ILE A 129 12.38 -12.10 -3.21
CA ILE A 129 12.37 -13.41 -3.85
C ILE A 129 12.18 -13.09 -5.33
N LEU A 130 13.31 -12.94 -6.01
CA LEU A 130 13.38 -13.16 -7.43
C LEU A 130 12.78 -14.54 -7.66
N LEU A 131 11.49 -14.58 -7.99
CA LEU A 131 10.92 -15.77 -8.61
C LEU A 131 11.76 -15.96 -9.87
N PRO A 132 12.38 -17.13 -10.09
CA PRO A 132 12.96 -17.40 -11.38
C PRO A 132 11.80 -17.30 -12.38
N ILE A 133 11.77 -16.22 -13.14
CA ILE A 133 10.99 -16.17 -14.38
C ILE A 133 11.70 -17.19 -15.25
N GLN A 134 11.21 -18.41 -15.24
CA GLN A 134 11.58 -19.39 -16.25
C GLN A 134 10.96 -18.92 -17.56
N GLU A 135 11.77 -18.19 -18.29
CA GLU A 135 11.53 -17.73 -19.66
C GLU A 135 11.76 -18.91 -20.61
N ASN A 136 11.07 -20.04 -20.40
CA ASN A 136 11.05 -21.18 -21.31
C ASN A 136 9.64 -21.75 -21.38
N ALA A 137 8.76 -21.03 -22.10
CA ALA A 137 7.42 -21.51 -22.38
C ALA A 137 7.36 -22.55 -23.54
N ASP A 138 8.49 -22.88 -24.16
CA ASP A 138 8.49 -23.64 -25.42
C ASP A 138 8.93 -25.10 -25.35
N GLU A 139 9.26 -25.64 -24.18
CA GLU A 139 9.59 -27.07 -24.03
C GLU A 139 8.77 -27.71 -22.89
N PHE A 140 7.46 -27.81 -23.07
CA PHE A 140 6.66 -28.63 -22.20
C PHE A 140 6.46 -30.02 -22.82
N HIS A 141 7.40 -30.90 -22.56
CA HIS A 141 7.17 -32.36 -22.70
C HIS A 141 6.29 -32.78 -21.53
N ALA A 142 5.14 -33.36 -21.86
CA ALA A 142 4.23 -33.92 -20.84
C ALA A 142 5.00 -34.90 -19.94
N PRO A 143 5.01 -34.71 -18.61
CA PRO A 143 5.64 -35.65 -17.71
C PRO A 143 4.79 -36.93 -17.61
N LEU A 144 5.35 -37.99 -18.12
CA LEU A 144 4.96 -39.33 -17.73
C LEU A 144 5.67 -39.58 -16.39
N GLU A 145 5.02 -39.33 -15.27
CA GLU A 145 5.25 -40.00 -13.98
C GLU A 145 4.87 -39.09 -12.79
N ASP A 146 4.30 -39.70 -11.78
CA ASP A 146 3.65 -39.16 -10.57
C ASP A 146 4.54 -38.35 -9.60
N GLU A 147 5.81 -38.05 -9.91
CA GLU A 147 6.79 -37.48 -8.96
C GLU A 147 6.87 -35.94 -8.93
N GLN A 148 6.24 -35.20 -9.84
CA GLN A 148 6.42 -33.72 -9.92
C GLN A 148 5.32 -32.89 -9.22
N LEU A 149 4.22 -33.50 -8.77
CA LEU A 149 3.18 -32.81 -8.01
C LEU A 149 3.66 -32.18 -6.68
N PRO A 150 4.59 -32.76 -5.90
CA PRO A 150 4.95 -32.19 -4.60
C PRO A 150 5.73 -30.86 -4.67
N ALA A 151 6.51 -30.62 -5.72
CA ALA A 151 7.29 -29.37 -5.83
C ALA A 151 6.44 -28.15 -6.16
N GLN A 152 5.48 -28.32 -7.07
CA GLN A 152 4.53 -27.24 -7.42
C GLN A 152 3.58 -26.95 -6.26
N ALA A 153 3.05 -27.95 -5.58
CA ALA A 153 2.22 -27.78 -4.40
C ALA A 153 2.96 -26.98 -3.28
N LYS A 154 4.23 -27.26 -3.03
CA LYS A 154 5.05 -26.49 -2.08
C LYS A 154 5.24 -25.04 -2.50
N GLN A 155 5.36 -24.76 -3.80
CA GLN A 155 5.47 -23.40 -4.33
C GLN A 155 4.17 -22.60 -4.16
N TYR A 156 3.02 -23.22 -4.35
CA TYR A 156 1.70 -22.57 -4.11
C TYR A 156 1.45 -22.29 -2.64
N GLU A 157 1.79 -23.20 -1.76
CA GLU A 157 1.68 -23.03 -0.31
C GLU A 157 2.58 -21.87 0.17
N SER A 158 3.79 -21.76 -0.37
CA SER A 158 4.70 -20.65 -0.08
C SER A 158 4.14 -19.30 -0.56
N ALA A 159 3.53 -19.22 -1.74
CA ALA A 159 2.91 -18.00 -2.27
C ALA A 159 1.73 -17.54 -1.43
N SER A 160 0.84 -18.44 -1.05
CA SER A 160 -0.30 -18.15 -0.19
C SER A 160 0.13 -17.66 1.21
N MET A 161 1.14 -18.28 1.82
CA MET A 161 1.71 -17.83 3.09
C MET A 161 2.33 -16.43 2.97
N ARG A 162 3.02 -16.17 1.85
CA ARG A 162 3.62 -14.86 1.57
C ARG A 162 2.57 -13.77 1.44
N ILE A 163 1.51 -14.00 0.66
CA ILE A 163 0.39 -13.08 0.52
C ILE A 163 -0.25 -12.79 1.89
N THR A 164 -0.47 -13.83 2.69
CA THR A 164 -1.05 -13.67 4.05
C THR A 164 -0.14 -12.82 4.96
N ARG A 165 1.17 -13.05 4.93
CA ARG A 165 2.14 -12.29 5.71
C ARG A 165 2.21 -10.83 5.26
N LEU A 166 2.26 -10.59 3.94
CA LEU A 166 2.27 -9.23 3.38
C LEU A 166 0.99 -8.46 3.71
N ASN A 167 -0.18 -9.09 3.60
CA ASN A 167 -1.43 -8.46 4.02
C ASN A 167 -1.41 -8.08 5.51
N LYS A 168 -0.96 -8.98 6.37
CA LYS A 168 -0.89 -8.71 7.82
C LYS A 168 0.08 -7.57 8.14
N ASN A 169 1.25 -7.53 7.49
CA ASN A 169 2.22 -6.45 7.66
C ASN A 169 1.66 -5.12 7.12
N TYR A 170 1.00 -5.17 5.97
CA TYR A 170 0.31 -4.03 5.40
C TYR A 170 -0.73 -3.45 6.36
N ASP A 171 -1.66 -4.28 6.87
CA ASP A 171 -2.70 -3.84 7.78
C ASP A 171 -2.11 -3.26 9.08
N TYR A 172 -1.07 -3.87 9.61
CA TYR A 172 -0.37 -3.36 10.78
C TYR A 172 0.25 -2.00 10.53
N THR A 173 1.03 -1.86 9.45
CA THR A 173 1.73 -0.61 9.09
C THR A 173 0.73 0.51 8.78
N PHE A 174 -0.35 0.19 8.07
CA PHE A 174 -1.40 1.13 7.73
C PHE A 174 -2.11 1.67 8.98
N ASN A 175 -2.53 0.77 9.87
CA ASN A 175 -3.19 1.16 11.12
C ASN A 175 -2.25 1.94 12.05
N PHE A 176 -0.98 1.54 12.12
CA PHE A 176 0.02 2.26 12.88
C PHE A 176 0.20 3.69 12.35
N LEU A 177 0.33 3.87 11.04
CA LEU A 177 0.46 5.16 10.40
C LEU A 177 -0.77 6.05 10.66
N ASP A 178 -1.97 5.54 10.45
CA ASP A 178 -3.22 6.28 10.72
C ASP A 178 -3.31 6.74 12.19
N GLN A 179 -2.95 5.86 13.11
CA GLN A 179 -2.95 6.17 14.54
C GLN A 179 -1.91 7.24 14.89
N GLN A 180 -0.69 7.15 14.36
CA GLN A 180 0.37 8.14 14.61
C GLN A 180 -0.01 9.53 14.07
N ILE A 181 -0.54 9.60 12.84
CA ILE A 181 -1.00 10.86 12.24
C ILE A 181 -2.11 11.47 13.09
N LYS A 182 -3.09 10.67 13.50
CA LYS A 182 -4.19 11.12 14.34
C LYS A 182 -3.71 11.62 15.70
N GLN A 183 -2.85 10.86 16.37
CA GLN A 183 -2.29 11.26 17.67
C GLN A 183 -1.53 12.57 17.55
N ARG A 184 -0.65 12.71 16.56
CA ARG A 184 0.13 13.94 16.35
C ARG A 184 -0.75 15.14 16.03
N HIS A 185 -1.76 14.95 15.19
CA HIS A 185 -2.75 15.98 14.90
C HIS A 185 -3.46 16.46 16.18
N GLU A 186 -3.93 15.53 17.03
CA GLU A 186 -4.59 15.86 18.31
C GLU A 186 -3.61 16.58 19.28
N GLU A 187 -2.35 16.18 19.35
CA GLU A 187 -1.32 16.87 20.14
C GLU A 187 -1.14 18.32 19.69
N ILE A 188 -1.04 18.57 18.37
CA ILE A 188 -0.87 19.93 17.84
C ILE A 188 -2.11 20.78 18.15
N ILE A 189 -3.29 20.26 17.93
CA ILE A 189 -4.54 20.98 18.26
C ILE A 189 -4.58 21.35 19.75
N ALA A 190 -4.27 20.39 20.63
CA ALA A 190 -4.22 20.65 22.08
C ALA A 190 -3.16 21.71 22.45
N MET A 191 -2.04 21.74 21.76
CA MET A 191 -1.01 22.78 21.95
C MET A 191 -1.52 24.16 21.52
N LEU A 192 -2.16 24.26 20.35
CA LEU A 192 -2.72 25.51 19.85
C LEU A 192 -3.82 26.03 20.77
N GLU A 193 -4.71 25.18 21.25
CA GLU A 193 -5.74 25.54 22.23
C GLU A 193 -5.13 25.96 23.57
N GLY A 194 -4.13 25.23 24.05
CA GLY A 194 -3.36 25.58 25.23
C GLY A 194 -2.64 26.94 25.11
N ALA A 195 -2.24 27.31 23.90
CA ALA A 195 -1.68 28.64 23.60
C ALA A 195 -2.77 29.74 23.57
N GLY A 196 -4.04 29.38 23.59
CA GLY A 196 -5.17 30.32 23.44
C GLY A 196 -5.38 30.72 21.99
N LEU A 197 -4.94 29.89 21.06
CA LEU A 197 -5.14 30.04 19.61
C LEU A 197 -6.40 29.27 19.22
N ASP A 198 -7.28 29.90 18.45
CA ASP A 198 -8.52 29.26 18.02
C ASP A 198 -8.20 28.13 17.00
N SER A 199 -8.89 27.01 17.11
CA SER A 199 -8.82 25.91 16.14
C SER A 199 -9.22 26.36 14.71
N ALA A 200 -9.85 27.51 14.57
CA ALA A 200 -10.12 28.15 13.28
C ALA A 200 -8.81 28.52 12.53
N LEU A 201 -7.72 28.83 13.22
CA LEU A 201 -6.39 29.07 12.63
C LEU A 201 -5.86 27.82 11.95
N ALA A 202 -6.04 26.67 12.57
CA ALA A 202 -5.65 25.38 12.00
C ALA A 202 -6.42 25.04 10.71
N ARG A 203 -7.64 25.56 10.56
CA ARG A 203 -8.47 25.38 9.36
C ARG A 203 -8.17 26.39 8.25
N SER A 204 -7.76 27.60 8.60
CA SER A 204 -7.42 28.64 7.60
C SER A 204 -6.08 28.36 6.92
N SER A 205 -5.12 27.73 7.59
CA SER A 205 -3.85 27.34 7.00
C SER A 205 -4.00 26.27 5.88
N VAL A 206 -5.09 25.52 5.88
CA VAL A 206 -5.41 24.55 4.81
C VAL A 206 -5.95 25.25 3.55
N ALA A 207 -6.49 26.46 3.67
CA ALA A 207 -7.19 27.15 2.58
C ALA A 207 -6.35 28.18 1.81
N GLU A 208 -5.21 28.63 2.36
CA GLU A 208 -4.45 29.75 1.78
C GLU A 208 -3.27 29.37 0.89
N ASP A 209 -2.90 28.08 0.79
CA ASP A 209 -1.71 27.65 0.02
C ASP A 209 -1.96 27.41 -1.49
N THR A 210 -3.06 27.97 -2.04
CA THR A 210 -3.33 27.88 -3.48
C THR A 210 -2.49 28.83 -4.35
N ASP A 211 -1.70 29.73 -3.75
CA ASP A 211 -0.92 30.76 -4.48
C ASP A 211 0.61 30.58 -4.42
N THR A 212 1.11 29.49 -3.85
CA THR A 212 2.53 29.16 -4.00
C THR A 212 2.78 28.66 -5.42
N ALA A 213 3.63 29.36 -6.16
CA ALA A 213 4.06 29.00 -7.51
C ALA A 213 4.70 27.59 -7.52
N GLN A 214 3.85 26.56 -7.61
CA GLN A 214 4.25 25.18 -7.83
C GLN A 214 4.16 24.94 -9.33
N GLY A 215 5.30 24.82 -10.00
CA GLY A 215 5.39 24.57 -11.43
C GLY A 215 6.41 23.48 -11.70
N GLY A 216 5.96 22.43 -12.38
CA GLY A 216 6.75 21.32 -12.92
C GLY A 216 5.85 20.39 -13.71
N PRO A 217 6.38 19.50 -14.56
CA PRO A 217 5.58 18.46 -15.16
C PRO A 217 5.02 17.58 -14.04
N LEU A 218 3.71 17.66 -13.83
CA LEU A 218 2.97 16.80 -12.93
C LEU A 218 2.48 15.60 -13.71
N ASP A 219 2.95 14.42 -13.35
CA ASP A 219 2.27 13.19 -13.73
C ASP A 219 0.95 13.14 -12.96
N LEU A 220 -0.15 13.29 -13.70
CA LEU A 220 -1.49 13.19 -13.12
C LEU A 220 -1.67 11.77 -12.58
N PHE A 221 -1.80 11.66 -11.28
CA PHE A 221 -2.08 10.40 -10.61
C PHE A 221 -3.52 10.00 -10.93
N ASP A 222 -3.71 8.79 -11.46
CA ASP A 222 -5.03 8.23 -11.68
C ASP A 222 -5.61 7.74 -10.33
N GLU A 223 -6.33 8.65 -9.65
CA GLU A 223 -6.94 8.38 -8.34
C GLU A 223 -7.88 7.17 -8.35
N SER A 224 -8.42 6.80 -9.52
CA SER A 224 -9.29 5.63 -9.65
C SER A 224 -8.58 4.29 -9.36
N LYS A 225 -7.25 4.29 -9.45
CA LYS A 225 -6.40 3.11 -9.18
C LYS A 225 -5.93 3.02 -7.72
N ILE A 226 -6.12 4.09 -6.94
CA ILE A 226 -5.69 4.13 -5.54
C ILE A 226 -6.86 3.72 -4.65
N PRO A 227 -6.68 2.76 -3.74
CA PRO A 227 -7.71 2.44 -2.76
C PRO A 227 -8.09 3.68 -1.92
N SER A 228 -9.38 3.92 -1.70
CA SER A 228 -9.89 5.10 -1.00
C SER A 228 -9.29 5.33 0.39
N GLN A 229 -8.88 4.28 1.08
CA GLN A 229 -8.19 4.34 2.37
C GLN A 229 -6.83 5.06 2.30
N PHE A 230 -6.10 4.94 1.17
CA PHE A 230 -4.84 5.66 0.97
C PHE A 230 -5.07 7.15 0.73
N LEU A 231 -6.11 7.50 -0.04
CA LEU A 231 -6.49 8.89 -0.25
C LEU A 231 -6.84 9.54 1.09
N ALA A 232 -7.61 8.85 1.94
CA ALA A 232 -7.96 9.36 3.26
C ALA A 232 -6.75 9.59 4.17
N ILE A 233 -5.71 8.73 4.11
CA ILE A 233 -4.47 8.96 4.86
C ILE A 233 -3.66 10.10 4.23
N ALA A 234 -3.58 10.19 2.90
CA ALA A 234 -2.88 11.28 2.22
C ALA A 234 -3.47 12.64 2.61
N ASP A 235 -4.80 12.77 2.65
CA ASP A 235 -5.49 13.99 3.10
C ASP A 235 -5.13 14.33 4.57
N LYS A 236 -5.14 13.33 5.46
CA LYS A 236 -4.75 13.52 6.87
C LYS A 236 -3.28 13.93 7.00
N LEU A 237 -2.40 13.35 6.19
CA LEU A 237 -0.97 13.67 6.19
C LEU A 237 -0.74 15.09 5.68
N LEU A 238 -1.44 15.50 4.62
CA LEU A 238 -1.39 16.88 4.13
C LEU A 238 -1.87 17.86 5.19
N ALA A 239 -2.99 17.57 5.85
CA ALA A 239 -3.50 18.39 6.95
C ALA A 239 -2.48 18.47 8.12
N LEU A 240 -1.83 17.37 8.46
CA LEU A 240 -0.79 17.34 9.48
C LEU A 240 0.42 18.17 9.10
N ASN A 241 0.93 18.05 7.86
CA ASN A 241 2.04 18.84 7.37
C ASN A 241 1.74 20.35 7.42
N ASN A 242 0.51 20.74 7.07
CA ASN A 242 0.09 22.14 7.17
C ASN A 242 0.11 22.63 8.64
N LEU A 243 -0.30 21.79 9.59
CA LEU A 243 -0.24 22.11 11.02
C LEU A 243 1.20 22.19 11.54
N GLU A 244 2.10 21.30 11.14
CA GLU A 244 3.51 21.34 11.51
C GLU A 244 4.18 22.61 10.92
N ASN A 245 3.88 22.97 9.68
CA ASN A 245 4.34 24.21 9.08
C ASN A 245 3.83 25.43 9.86
N LEU A 246 2.55 25.44 10.22
CA LEU A 246 1.99 26.48 11.07
C LEU A 246 2.76 26.59 12.39
N LEU A 247 3.02 25.47 13.07
CA LEU A 247 3.78 25.45 14.33
C LEU A 247 5.20 26.00 14.16
N SER A 248 5.88 25.68 13.05
CA SER A 248 7.25 26.15 12.80
C SER A 248 7.33 27.67 12.61
N GLU A 249 6.24 28.29 12.12
CA GLU A 249 6.14 29.73 11.85
C GLU A 249 5.69 30.54 13.07
N LEU A 250 5.26 29.88 14.14
CA LEU A 250 4.84 30.56 15.36
C LEU A 250 6.05 31.07 16.18
N PRO A 251 5.87 32.17 16.93
CA PRO A 251 6.88 32.66 17.86
C PRO A 251 7.09 31.69 19.03
N GLN A 252 8.05 30.77 18.87
CA GLN A 252 8.33 29.68 19.82
C GLN A 252 9.12 30.13 21.05
N THR A 253 9.79 31.27 21.00
CA THR A 253 10.66 31.78 22.06
C THR A 253 10.31 33.23 22.44
N LEU A 254 10.58 33.63 23.66
CA LEU A 254 10.56 35.03 24.02
C LEU A 254 11.82 35.75 23.45
N PRO A 255 11.66 36.97 22.92
CA PRO A 255 12.65 37.60 22.02
C PRO A 255 13.82 38.32 22.71
N ALA A 256 14.24 37.82 23.86
CA ALA A 256 15.41 38.41 24.60
C ALA A 256 16.29 37.29 25.13
N ALA A 257 17.61 37.49 25.14
CA ALA A 257 18.56 36.49 25.64
C ALA A 257 18.48 36.32 27.16
N ASP A 258 18.70 37.42 27.89
CA ASP A 258 18.74 37.45 29.35
C ASP A 258 17.61 38.31 29.89
N TYR A 259 16.63 37.71 30.50
CA TYR A 259 15.46 38.41 31.03
C TYR A 259 14.83 37.70 32.21
N TYR A 260 14.04 38.45 32.98
CA TYR A 260 13.00 37.92 33.85
C TYR A 260 11.65 38.58 33.52
N ILE A 261 10.55 37.89 33.75
CA ILE A 261 9.22 38.45 33.51
C ILE A 261 8.89 39.40 34.67
N SER A 262 8.91 40.71 34.41
CA SER A 262 8.58 41.73 35.39
C SER A 262 7.07 42.02 35.45
N SER A 263 6.34 41.81 34.36
CA SER A 263 4.89 41.94 34.33
C SER A 263 4.25 41.05 33.31
N SER A 264 3.22 40.31 33.74
CA SER A 264 2.47 39.36 32.94
C SER A 264 1.40 40.06 32.08
N TYR A 265 0.96 39.36 31.04
CA TYR A 265 -0.23 39.70 30.24
C TYR A 265 -1.51 39.63 31.08
N GLY A 266 -2.45 40.55 30.87
CA GLY A 266 -3.75 40.54 31.48
C GLY A 266 -4.06 41.75 32.40
N LEU A 267 -5.03 41.59 33.29
CA LEU A 267 -5.47 42.66 34.20
C LEU A 267 -4.37 42.92 35.27
N ARG A 268 -3.93 44.21 35.36
CA ARG A 268 -2.99 44.65 36.41
C ARG A 268 -3.27 46.08 36.83
N LYS A 269 -2.62 46.57 37.88
CA LYS A 269 -2.55 48.00 38.19
C LYS A 269 -1.53 48.67 37.28
N ASP A 270 -1.91 49.77 36.67
CA ASP A 270 -1.02 50.64 35.87
C ASP A 270 0.09 51.21 36.80
N PRO A 271 1.37 50.98 36.52
CA PRO A 271 2.46 51.40 37.40
C PRO A 271 2.63 52.93 37.49
N MET A 272 2.02 53.68 36.57
CA MET A 272 2.16 55.13 36.51
C MET A 272 1.04 55.87 37.27
N ASN A 273 -0.19 55.33 37.29
CA ASN A 273 -1.36 56.01 37.86
C ASN A 273 -2.18 55.13 38.83
N GLY A 274 -1.79 53.91 39.09
CA GLY A 274 -2.42 52.96 40.02
C GLY A 274 -3.80 52.43 39.58
N ARG A 275 -4.34 52.83 38.42
CA ARG A 275 -5.67 52.40 37.94
C ARG A 275 -5.62 50.99 37.36
N ARG A 276 -6.73 50.26 37.39
CA ARG A 276 -6.83 48.96 36.71
C ARG A 276 -6.69 49.16 35.21
N ALA A 277 -5.79 48.42 34.63
CA ALA A 277 -5.53 48.42 33.17
C ALA A 277 -5.29 47.01 32.68
N PHE A 278 -5.58 46.76 31.41
CA PHE A 278 -5.28 45.53 30.74
C PHE A 278 -3.93 45.63 30.04
N HIS A 279 -2.98 44.75 30.44
CA HIS A 279 -1.66 44.66 29.84
C HIS A 279 -1.73 43.75 28.61
N LYS A 280 -1.51 44.35 27.42
CA LYS A 280 -1.69 43.67 26.14
C LYS A 280 -0.49 42.80 25.74
N GLY A 281 0.57 42.80 26.53
CA GLY A 281 1.80 42.06 26.29
C GLY A 281 2.41 41.51 27.56
N VAL A 282 3.66 41.16 27.50
CA VAL A 282 4.53 40.79 28.61
C VAL A 282 5.70 41.75 28.70
N ASP A 283 6.10 42.16 29.90
CA ASP A 283 7.27 42.97 30.13
C ASP A 283 8.45 42.07 30.56
N LEU A 284 9.50 42.03 29.72
CA LEU A 284 10.73 41.27 29.95
C LEU A 284 11.83 42.25 30.42
N ALA A 285 12.11 42.24 31.72
CA ALA A 285 13.17 43.08 32.27
C ALA A 285 14.55 42.42 32.12
N GLY A 286 15.52 43.22 31.77
CA GLY A 286 16.90 42.78 31.56
C GLY A 286 17.90 43.94 31.60
N TRP A 287 19.13 43.64 31.20
CA TRP A 287 20.15 44.68 31.17
C TRP A 287 19.95 45.73 30.07
N HIS A 288 20.36 46.93 30.29
CA HIS A 288 20.29 47.97 29.27
C HIS A 288 21.13 47.55 28.03
N LYS A 289 20.51 47.63 26.84
CA LYS A 289 21.06 47.18 25.56
C LYS A 289 21.17 45.66 25.39
N THR A 290 20.50 44.85 26.19
CA THR A 290 20.30 43.44 25.87
C THR A 290 19.73 43.29 24.45
N GLU A 291 20.25 42.37 23.69
CA GLU A 291 19.79 42.12 22.32
C GLU A 291 18.39 41.58 22.29
N ILE A 292 17.63 42.09 21.32
CA ILE A 292 16.25 41.68 21.05
C ILE A 292 16.23 41.02 19.69
N PHE A 293 15.67 39.81 19.64
CA PHE A 293 15.66 38.95 18.46
C PHE A 293 14.27 38.85 17.82
N ALA A 294 14.24 38.54 16.53
CA ALA A 294 13.02 38.18 15.85
C ALA A 294 12.61 36.75 16.33
N PRO A 295 11.38 36.56 16.85
CA PRO A 295 10.92 35.25 17.38
C PRO A 295 10.55 34.26 16.30
N ALA A 296 10.36 34.71 15.07
CA ALA A 296 10.05 33.92 13.86
C ALA A 296 10.41 34.77 12.63
N ASP A 297 10.44 34.15 11.47
CA ASP A 297 10.58 34.82 10.17
C ASP A 297 9.50 35.87 9.96
N GLY A 298 9.80 36.98 9.32
CA GLY A 298 8.82 38.02 9.09
C GLY A 298 9.33 39.24 8.32
N THR A 299 8.41 40.17 8.11
CA THR A 299 8.68 41.46 7.47
C THR A 299 8.39 42.60 8.43
N VAL A 300 9.25 43.59 8.49
CA VAL A 300 9.12 44.78 9.36
C VAL A 300 8.00 45.69 8.82
N LEU A 301 6.84 45.71 9.49
CA LEU A 301 5.75 46.65 9.18
C LEU A 301 6.03 48.07 9.62
N ARG A 302 6.63 48.22 10.80
CA ARG A 302 6.97 49.52 11.39
C ARG A 302 8.30 49.46 12.15
N ALA A 303 9.11 50.47 12.01
CA ALA A 303 10.33 50.66 12.78
C ALA A 303 10.50 52.17 13.02
N GLY A 304 10.42 52.63 14.28
CA GLY A 304 10.49 54.03 14.62
C GLY A 304 9.80 54.36 15.92
N ARG A 305 9.63 55.66 16.23
CA ARG A 305 8.99 56.11 17.45
C ARG A 305 7.47 55.96 17.37
N ASN A 306 6.84 55.42 18.40
CA ASN A 306 5.39 55.17 18.44
C ASN A 306 4.78 55.49 19.84
N GLY A 307 4.44 56.73 20.07
CA GLY A 307 3.72 57.18 21.27
C GLY A 307 4.25 56.61 22.58
N GLY A 308 3.39 55.98 23.35
CA GLY A 308 3.74 55.32 24.62
C GLY A 308 4.72 54.16 24.53
N TYR A 309 4.84 53.52 23.38
CA TYR A 309 5.82 52.42 23.14
C TYR A 309 7.28 52.94 23.03
N GLY A 310 7.48 54.26 22.83
CA GLY A 310 8.81 54.79 22.58
C GLY A 310 9.39 54.32 21.23
N ASN A 311 10.62 53.86 21.20
CA ASN A 311 11.20 53.20 20.03
C ASN A 311 10.56 51.84 19.90
N PHE A 312 10.02 51.56 18.70
CA PHE A 312 9.07 50.51 18.46
C PHE A 312 9.36 49.75 17.15
N ILE A 313 9.20 48.44 17.17
CA ILE A 313 9.20 47.58 15.99
C ILE A 313 7.92 46.80 15.97
N GLU A 314 7.37 46.56 14.76
CA GLU A 314 6.25 45.70 14.48
C GLU A 314 6.66 44.77 13.33
N LEU A 315 6.59 43.45 13.55
CA LEU A 315 6.88 42.44 12.56
C LEU A 315 5.56 41.74 12.15
N GLN A 316 5.38 41.60 10.85
CA GLN A 316 4.36 40.74 10.27
C GLN A 316 4.99 39.36 10.02
N HIS A 317 4.41 38.34 10.57
CA HIS A 317 4.74 36.94 10.29
C HIS A 317 3.68 36.34 9.38
N LYS A 318 3.90 35.13 8.93
CA LYS A 318 2.86 34.38 8.20
C LYS A 318 1.62 34.10 9.07
N ASN A 319 0.58 33.60 8.47
CA ASN A 319 -0.66 33.16 9.16
C ASN A 319 -1.32 34.21 10.07
N GLY A 320 -1.22 35.51 9.70
CA GLY A 320 -1.85 36.59 10.44
C GLY A 320 -1.24 36.94 11.79
N PHE A 321 -0.04 36.42 12.09
CA PHE A 321 0.71 36.76 13.31
C PHE A 321 1.43 38.09 13.16
N VAL A 322 1.36 38.90 14.23
CA VAL A 322 2.11 40.16 14.35
C VAL A 322 2.76 40.19 15.72
N THR A 323 4.05 40.55 15.77
CA THR A 323 4.74 40.78 17.03
C THR A 323 5.15 42.24 17.15
N ARG A 324 5.09 42.77 18.37
CA ARG A 324 5.41 44.17 18.70
C ARG A 324 6.43 44.26 19.79
N PHE A 325 7.38 45.19 19.62
CA PHE A 325 8.53 45.40 20.50
C PHE A 325 8.57 46.86 20.89
N GLY A 326 8.35 47.14 22.18
CA GLY A 326 8.35 48.52 22.73
C GLY A 326 9.53 48.81 23.64
N HIS A 327 9.69 50.10 23.99
CA HIS A 327 10.67 50.65 24.91
C HIS A 327 12.14 50.44 24.52
N LEU A 328 12.42 50.20 23.23
CA LEU A 328 13.76 49.90 22.73
C LEU A 328 14.72 51.08 22.92
N ASN A 329 15.99 50.78 23.24
CA ASN A 329 17.05 51.73 23.20
C ASN A 329 17.42 52.10 21.75
N LYS A 330 17.61 51.06 20.91
CA LYS A 330 18.01 51.23 19.51
C LYS A 330 17.27 50.25 18.62
N ILE A 331 16.83 50.70 17.47
CA ILE A 331 16.24 49.90 16.39
C ILE A 331 17.38 49.56 15.42
N LYS A 332 17.50 48.26 15.07
CA LYS A 332 18.53 47.75 14.14
C LYS A 332 17.98 47.42 12.74
N VAL A 333 16.67 47.54 12.54
CA VAL A 333 15.96 47.15 11.29
C VAL A 333 15.17 48.31 10.71
N LYS A 334 14.76 48.22 9.44
CA LYS A 334 14.01 49.25 8.71
C LYS A 334 12.67 48.70 8.24
N LYS A 335 11.65 49.56 8.07
CA LYS A 335 10.36 49.20 7.46
C LYS A 335 10.57 48.55 6.10
N GLY A 336 9.87 47.44 5.86
CA GLY A 336 9.95 46.64 4.62
C GLY A 336 11.11 45.64 4.60
N GLN A 337 11.98 45.61 5.62
CA GLN A 337 13.06 44.63 5.72
C GLN A 337 12.51 43.25 6.11
N THR A 338 12.93 42.20 5.43
CA THR A 338 12.72 40.82 5.83
C THR A 338 13.73 40.45 6.89
N VAL A 339 13.30 39.77 7.93
CA VAL A 339 14.10 39.20 9.01
C VAL A 339 13.84 37.73 9.15
N THR A 340 14.88 37.00 9.52
CA THR A 340 14.77 35.57 9.86
C THR A 340 14.70 35.39 11.37
N LYS A 341 14.24 34.27 11.84
CA LYS A 341 14.22 33.88 13.26
C LYS A 341 15.65 34.09 13.83
N ASP A 342 15.72 34.58 15.06
CA ASP A 342 16.94 34.85 15.81
C ASP A 342 17.81 36.01 15.26
N ASP A 343 17.36 36.76 14.21
CA ASP A 343 17.97 37.99 13.80
C ASP A 343 17.88 39.08 14.88
N VAL A 344 18.96 39.80 15.14
CA VAL A 344 18.96 40.91 16.10
C VAL A 344 18.27 42.15 15.51
N ILE A 345 17.04 42.43 15.97
CA ILE A 345 16.20 43.52 15.47
C ILE A 345 16.32 44.81 16.26
N GLY A 346 16.79 44.78 17.52
CA GLY A 346 16.91 45.95 18.37
C GLY A 346 17.70 45.71 19.65
N LEU A 347 17.75 46.72 20.48
CA LEU A 347 18.38 46.66 21.80
C LEU A 347 17.38 47.13 22.86
N MET A 348 17.31 46.42 24.01
CA MET A 348 16.43 46.71 25.14
C MET A 348 16.75 48.08 25.74
N GLY A 349 15.71 48.83 26.10
CA GLY A 349 15.85 50.15 26.67
C GLY A 349 14.72 50.53 27.64
N SER A 350 14.50 51.87 27.75
CA SER A 350 13.45 52.44 28.61
C SER A 350 12.86 53.70 27.96
N THR A 351 12.66 53.67 26.63
CA THR A 351 12.07 54.80 25.89
C THR A 351 10.55 54.80 25.96
N GLY A 352 9.92 55.99 25.77
CA GLY A 352 8.50 56.12 25.85
C GLY A 352 7.95 56.09 27.29
N ARG A 353 6.78 55.42 27.50
CA ARG A 353 6.15 55.30 28.81
C ARG A 353 6.67 54.06 29.54
N SER A 354 7.86 54.14 30.11
CA SER A 354 8.55 53.09 30.82
C SER A 354 9.10 53.60 32.14
N THR A 355 9.08 52.77 33.18
CA THR A 355 9.61 53.08 34.52
C THR A 355 11.03 52.57 34.73
N SER A 356 11.46 51.57 33.95
CA SER A 356 12.81 50.99 34.06
C SER A 356 13.12 50.24 32.74
N THR A 357 14.37 49.73 32.63
CA THR A 357 14.81 48.99 31.44
C THR A 357 14.07 47.69 31.30
N HIS A 358 13.26 47.53 30.27
CA HIS A 358 12.57 46.30 29.88
C HIS A 358 12.15 46.32 28.41
N LEU A 359 11.86 45.15 27.86
CA LEU A 359 11.16 45.01 26.59
C LEU A 359 9.67 44.80 26.86
N HIS A 360 8.82 45.64 26.28
CA HIS A 360 7.40 45.37 26.17
C HIS A 360 7.14 44.54 24.89
N TYR A 361 6.67 43.29 25.06
CA TYR A 361 6.47 42.36 23.95
C TYR A 361 5.03 41.94 23.82
N GLU A 362 4.43 42.16 22.66
CA GLU A 362 3.06 41.75 22.33
C GLU A 362 3.03 40.75 21.19
N VAL A 363 2.08 39.81 21.23
CA VAL A 363 1.74 38.92 20.12
C VAL A 363 0.28 39.14 19.78
N LEU A 364 0.01 39.30 18.51
CA LEU A 364 -1.34 39.42 17.96
C LEU A 364 -1.56 38.31 16.93
N VAL A 365 -2.79 37.81 16.90
CA VAL A 365 -3.26 36.86 15.92
C VAL A 365 -4.55 37.43 15.31
N ASN A 366 -4.55 37.64 14.01
CA ASN A 366 -5.67 38.28 13.31
C ASN A 366 -6.15 39.57 14.00
N GLY A 367 -5.19 40.40 14.46
CA GLY A 367 -5.42 41.65 15.12
C GLY A 367 -5.83 41.57 16.61
N LYS A 368 -6.00 40.36 17.18
CA LYS A 368 -6.33 40.16 18.59
C LYS A 368 -5.09 39.86 19.41
N HIS A 369 -4.91 40.55 20.55
CA HIS A 369 -3.79 40.26 21.45
C HIS A 369 -3.96 38.93 22.14
N VAL A 370 -2.89 38.13 22.17
CA VAL A 370 -2.82 36.83 22.83
C VAL A 370 -1.67 36.86 23.86
N ASN A 371 -1.71 35.95 24.83
CA ASN A 371 -0.70 35.90 25.89
C ASN A 371 0.60 35.26 25.35
N PRO A 372 1.71 36.05 25.22
CA PRO A 372 2.95 35.56 24.65
C PRO A 372 3.57 34.38 25.43
N VAL A 373 3.45 34.39 26.76
CA VAL A 373 4.00 33.34 27.64
C VAL A 373 3.24 32.01 27.48
N LYS A 374 1.92 32.08 27.24
CA LYS A 374 1.14 30.87 26.97
C LYS A 374 1.56 30.22 25.67
N ILE A 375 1.76 31.00 24.61
CA ILE A 375 2.23 30.52 23.30
C ILE A 375 3.58 29.82 23.46
N THR A 376 4.59 30.50 24.00
CA THR A 376 5.93 29.94 24.16
C THR A 376 5.95 28.68 25.04
N LYS A 377 5.16 28.64 26.13
CA LYS A 377 5.02 27.43 26.97
C LYS A 377 4.34 26.26 26.28
N ALA A 378 3.32 26.53 25.48
CA ALA A 378 2.64 25.47 24.75
C ALA A 378 3.57 24.86 23.68
N LEU A 379 4.32 25.71 22.98
CA LEU A 379 5.21 25.31 21.89
C LEU A 379 6.56 24.73 22.35
N SER A 380 7.05 25.12 23.54
CA SER A 380 8.31 24.57 24.09
C SER A 380 8.23 23.09 24.50
N ARG A 381 7.03 22.51 24.56
CA ARG A 381 6.78 21.07 24.81
C ARG A 381 6.98 20.19 23.57
N VAL A 382 7.28 20.78 22.43
CA VAL A 382 7.43 20.10 21.11
C VAL A 382 8.85 19.58 20.86
N ARG A 383 9.80 19.79 21.77
CA ARG A 383 11.18 19.28 21.66
C ARG A 383 11.41 18.00 22.39
#